data_fee8a4d09c641a9e55de38f530558fe0
#
_entry.id   fee8a4d09c641a9e55de38f530558fe0
#
_cell.length_a   1.000
_cell.length_b   1.000
_cell.length_c   1.000
_cell.angle_alpha   90.00
_cell.angle_beta   90.00
_cell.angle_gamma   90.00
#
_symmetry.space_group_name_H-M   'P 1'
#
loop_
_entity.id
_entity.type
_entity.pdbx_description
1 polymer ?
#
loop_
_entity_poly.entity_id
_entity_poly.type
_entity_poly.pdbx_seq_one_letter_code
_entity_poly.pdbx_strand_id
1 'polypeptide(L)'
;TLWQRPLVTIKIGGQXKEALLDTGADDTVLEEMDLPGRWKPKMIGGIGGFIKVKQYEQIPIEICGHKVIGTVLVGPTPVNIIGRNLLTQLGCTLNF
;
A
#
# COMPACT_ATOMS: atom_id res chain seq x y z
N THR A 1 19.96 2.81 -4.20
CA THR A 1 20.42 2.45 -5.55
C THR A 1 19.25 1.90 -6.36
N LEU A 2 19.44 1.85 -7.64
CA LEU A 2 18.40 1.36 -8.54
C LEU A 2 18.22 -0.15 -8.48
N TRP A 3 19.19 -0.84 -7.93
CA TRP A 3 19.13 -2.29 -7.81
C TRP A 3 18.23 -2.74 -6.69
N GLN A 4 18.03 -1.89 -5.73
CA GLN A 4 17.27 -2.25 -4.54
C GLN A 4 15.97 -1.49 -4.52
N ARG A 5 14.91 -2.21 -4.24
CA ARG A 5 13.61 -1.59 -4.09
C ARG A 5 13.56 -0.91 -2.72
N PRO A 6 13.02 0.31 -2.65
CA PRO A 6 12.95 1.00 -1.37
C PRO A 6 11.94 0.33 -0.45
N LEU A 7 12.47 -0.42 0.50
CA LEU A 7 11.69 -1.11 1.50
C LEU A 7 11.64 -0.25 2.76
N VAL A 8 10.45 0.00 3.26
CA VAL A 8 10.31 0.81 4.45
C VAL A 8 9.37 0.12 5.43
N THR A 9 9.44 0.55 6.68
CA THR A 9 8.53 0.04 7.69
C THR A 9 7.31 0.94 7.73
N ILE A 10 6.15 0.33 7.69
CA ILE A 10 4.90 1.05 7.83
C ILE A 10 4.18 0.55 9.07
N LYS A 11 3.30 1.36 9.58
CA LYS A 11 2.47 0.98 10.71
C LYS A 11 1.03 1.14 10.31
N ILE A 12 0.29 0.06 10.39
CA ILE A 12 -1.11 0.07 10.02
C ILE A 12 -1.88 -0.87 10.93
N GLY A 13 -3.00 -0.38 11.45
CA GLY A 13 -3.81 -1.18 12.33
C GLY A 13 -3.05 -1.65 13.56
N GLY A 14 -2.05 -0.89 13.99
CA GLY A 14 -1.24 -1.23 15.14
C GLY A 14 -0.16 -2.26 14.86
N GLN A 15 0.11 -2.57 13.59
CA GLN A 15 1.12 -3.56 13.22
C GLN A 15 2.18 -2.98 12.30
N UNK A 16 3.30 -3.20 12.21
CA UNK A 16 4.14 -2.81 11.58
C UNK A 16 4.28 -3.62 10.66
N LYS A 17 4.66 -3.43 9.60
CA LYS A 17 4.91 -4.25 8.41
C LYS A 17 5.95 -3.59 7.55
N GLU A 18 6.52 -4.37 6.67
CA GLU A 18 7.44 -3.81 5.67
C GLU A 18 6.72 -3.71 4.34
N ALA A 19 7.02 -2.67 3.59
CA ALA A 19 6.39 -2.44 2.30
C ALA A 19 7.36 -1.78 1.34
N LEU A 20 7.09 -1.98 0.06
CA LEU A 20 7.86 -1.35 -1.00
C LEU A 20 7.23 -0.02 -1.39
N LEU A 21 8.04 1.00 -1.55
CA LEU A 21 7.58 2.25 -2.14
C LEU A 21 7.67 2.09 -3.65
N ASP A 22 6.53 2.11 -4.31
CA ASP A 22 6.50 1.80 -5.74
C ASP A 22 5.77 2.89 -6.51
N THR A 23 6.55 3.78 -7.13
CA THR A 23 5.97 4.86 -7.90
C THR A 23 5.28 4.37 -9.17
N GLY A 24 5.54 3.15 -9.56
CA GLY A 24 4.86 2.56 -10.71
C GLY A 24 3.49 2.01 -10.38
N ALA A 25 3.13 1.96 -9.11
CA ALA A 25 1.83 1.46 -8.69
C ALA A 25 0.91 2.62 -8.35
N ASP A 26 -0.31 2.58 -8.88
CA ASP A 26 -1.27 3.64 -8.56
C ASP A 26 -1.82 3.47 -7.16
N ASP A 27 -2.02 2.25 -6.74
CA ASP A 27 -2.71 1.95 -5.49
C ASP A 27 -1.78 1.27 -4.48
N THR A 28 -2.19 1.36 -3.22
CA THR A 28 -1.49 0.69 -2.13
C THR A 28 -2.18 -0.65 -1.91
N VAL A 29 -1.40 -1.72 -1.95
CA VAL A 29 -1.94 -3.07 -1.81
C VAL A 29 -1.14 -3.80 -0.74
N LEU A 30 -1.85 -4.32 0.26
CA LEU A 30 -1.23 -5.00 1.39
C LEU A 30 -1.66 -6.45 1.46
N GLU A 31 -0.80 -7.27 2.03
CA GLU A 31 -1.11 -8.66 2.29
C GLU A 31 -2.32 -8.77 3.20
N GLU A 32 -2.99 -9.91 3.13
CA GLU A 32 -4.20 -10.14 3.88
C GLU A 32 -4.02 -9.80 5.35
N MET A 33 -4.90 -8.94 5.86
CA MET A 33 -4.90 -8.56 7.25
C MET A 33 -6.28 -8.04 7.63
N ASP A 34 -6.54 -7.98 8.91
CA ASP A 34 -7.81 -7.45 9.40
C ASP A 34 -7.70 -5.96 9.63
N LEU A 35 -8.59 -5.21 9.01
CA LEU A 35 -8.68 -3.78 9.22
C LEU A 35 -10.09 -3.44 9.66
N PRO A 36 -10.24 -2.43 10.51
CA PRO A 36 -11.58 -2.03 10.95
C PRO A 36 -12.30 -1.26 9.87
N GLY A 37 -13.61 -1.29 9.95
CA GLY A 37 -14.43 -0.48 9.07
C GLY A 37 -14.98 -1.24 7.89
N ARG A 38 -15.60 -0.50 7.02
CA ARG A 38 -16.23 -1.07 5.85
C ARG A 38 -15.25 -1.23 4.71
N TRP A 39 -15.55 -2.17 3.86
CA TRP A 39 -14.74 -2.40 2.67
C TRP A 39 -15.66 -2.83 1.54
N LYS A 40 -15.15 -2.73 0.32
CA LYS A 40 -15.88 -3.23 -0.82
C LYS A 40 -14.93 -4.02 -1.71
N PRO A 41 -15.44 -4.98 -2.44
CA PRO A 41 -14.59 -5.81 -3.29
C PRO A 41 -14.11 -5.04 -4.50
N LYS A 42 -12.90 -5.37 -4.94
CA LYS A 42 -12.31 -4.76 -6.12
C LYS A 42 -11.42 -5.80 -6.78
N MET A 43 -11.29 -5.71 -8.10
CA MET A 43 -10.39 -6.57 -8.85
C MET A 43 -9.25 -5.72 -9.36
N ILE A 44 -8.03 -6.18 -9.18
CA ILE A 44 -6.86 -5.44 -9.66
C ILE A 44 -5.91 -6.39 -10.37
N GLY A 45 -4.98 -5.82 -11.11
CA GLY A 45 -4.01 -6.58 -11.85
C GLY A 45 -4.32 -6.60 -13.32
N GLY A 46 -4.28 -7.75 -13.92
CA GLY A 46 -4.60 -7.92 -15.32
C GLY A 46 -3.60 -8.72 -16.11
N ILE A 47 -2.34 -8.69 -15.70
CA ILE A 47 -1.33 -9.50 -16.36
C ILE A 47 -1.29 -10.85 -15.68
N GLY A 48 -1.66 -11.88 -16.40
CA GLY A 48 -1.74 -13.21 -15.83
C GLY A 48 -2.99 -13.44 -15.01
N GLY A 49 -3.92 -12.47 -15.02
CA GLY A 49 -5.16 -12.59 -14.30
C GLY A 49 -5.35 -11.48 -13.30
N PHE A 50 -6.54 -11.41 -12.72
CA PHE A 50 -6.89 -10.43 -11.73
C PHE A 50 -6.91 -11.06 -10.35
N ILE A 51 -6.64 -10.26 -9.33
CA ILE A 51 -6.84 -10.71 -7.97
C ILE A 51 -7.94 -9.89 -7.33
N LYS A 52 -8.66 -10.53 -6.42
CA LYS A 52 -9.76 -9.89 -5.72
C LYS A 52 -9.23 -9.35 -4.41
N VAL A 53 -9.49 -8.08 -4.16
CA VAL A 53 -9.01 -7.44 -2.95
C VAL A 53 -10.16 -6.75 -2.25
N LYS A 54 -9.94 -6.39 -0.99
CA LYS A 54 -10.89 -5.60 -0.21
C LYS A 54 -10.41 -4.16 -0.23
N GLN A 55 -11.29 -3.26 -0.60
CA GLN A 55 -10.95 -1.85 -0.66
C GLN A 55 -11.45 -1.14 0.59
N TYR A 56 -10.52 -0.66 1.41
CA TYR A 56 -10.84 0.12 2.60
C TYR A 56 -10.55 1.58 2.32
N GLU A 57 -11.41 2.46 2.81
CA GLU A 57 -11.26 3.89 2.60
C GLU A 57 -10.75 4.56 3.85
N GLN A 58 -9.97 5.61 3.67
CA GLN A 58 -9.53 6.47 4.76
C GLN A 58 -8.88 5.69 5.90
N ILE A 59 -7.92 4.88 5.55
CA ILE A 59 -7.17 4.10 6.54
C ILE A 59 -5.91 4.86 6.91
N PRO A 60 -5.68 5.11 8.19
CA PRO A 60 -4.45 5.78 8.59
C PRO A 60 -3.26 4.83 8.56
N ILE A 61 -2.18 5.28 7.95
CA ILE A 61 -0.94 4.52 7.87
C ILE A 61 0.20 5.46 8.23
N GLU A 62 1.15 4.95 9.00
CA GLU A 62 2.36 5.69 9.28
C GLU A 62 3.47 5.11 8.41
N ILE A 63 4.07 5.96 7.61
CA ILE A 63 5.11 5.55 6.67
C ILE A 63 6.36 6.38 6.97
N CYS A 64 7.44 5.70 7.41
CA CYS A 64 8.68 6.37 7.75
C CYS A 64 8.46 7.51 8.74
N GLY A 65 7.57 7.29 9.69
CA GLY A 65 7.28 8.28 10.70
C GLY A 65 6.29 9.36 10.29
N HIS A 66 5.79 9.29 9.07
CA HIS A 66 4.80 10.25 8.58
C HIS A 66 3.44 9.60 8.52
N LYS A 67 2.44 10.28 9.05
CA LYS A 67 1.09 9.76 9.07
C LYS A 67 0.32 10.25 7.85
N VAL A 68 -0.28 9.32 7.14
CA VAL A 68 -1.12 9.64 5.99
C VAL A 68 -2.41 8.86 6.12
N ILE A 69 -3.43 9.28 5.37
CA ILE A 69 -4.71 8.60 5.36
C ILE A 69 -5.14 8.41 3.91
N GLY A 70 -5.55 7.22 3.58
CA GLY A 70 -6.00 6.98 2.22
C GLY A 70 -6.58 5.61 2.02
N THR A 71 -6.82 5.29 0.76
CA THR A 71 -7.40 4.02 0.39
C THR A 71 -6.34 2.94 0.42
N VAL A 72 -6.70 1.80 0.99
CA VAL A 72 -5.81 0.65 1.10
C VAL A 72 -6.54 -0.57 0.56
N LEU A 73 -5.87 -1.30 -0.31
CA LEU A 73 -6.40 -2.56 -0.83
C LEU A 73 -5.72 -3.70 -0.10
N VAL A 74 -6.50 -4.70 0.30
CA VAL A 74 -5.97 -5.84 1.05
C VAL A 74 -6.31 -7.12 0.31
N GLY A 75 -5.31 -7.94 0.05
CA GLY A 75 -5.56 -9.17 -0.67
C GLY A 75 -4.30 -10.01 -0.85
N PRO A 76 -4.38 -11.01 -1.71
CA PRO A 76 -3.29 -11.98 -1.87
C PRO A 76 -2.15 -11.45 -2.73
N THR A 77 -1.52 -10.39 -2.28
CA THR A 77 -0.35 -9.86 -2.96
C THR A 77 0.91 -10.50 -2.37
N PRO A 78 1.92 -10.75 -3.19
CA PRO A 78 3.16 -11.35 -2.67
C PRO A 78 3.96 -10.40 -1.80
N VAL A 79 3.71 -9.11 -1.92
CA VAL A 79 4.47 -8.12 -1.17
C VAL A 79 3.60 -6.90 -0.92
N ASN A 80 3.83 -6.26 0.23
CA ASN A 80 3.12 -5.01 0.53
C ASN A 80 3.68 -3.90 -0.34
N ILE A 81 2.81 -3.14 -0.96
CA ILE A 81 3.19 -2.09 -1.91
C ILE A 81 2.51 -0.80 -1.53
N ILE A 82 3.30 0.27 -1.38
CA ILE A 82 2.77 1.61 -1.19
C ILE A 82 2.77 2.30 -2.53
N GLY A 83 1.61 2.62 -3.02
CA GLY A 83 1.46 3.23 -4.33
C GLY A 83 1.40 4.74 -4.27
N ARG A 84 1.20 5.33 -5.44
CA ARG A 84 1.22 6.79 -5.55
C ARG A 84 0.13 7.48 -4.77
N ASN A 85 -0.99 6.78 -4.53
CA ASN A 85 -2.07 7.42 -3.79
C ASN A 85 -1.64 7.87 -2.39
N LEU A 86 -0.69 7.17 -1.79
CA LEU A 86 -0.16 7.57 -0.50
C LEU A 86 1.17 8.30 -0.61
N LEU A 87 1.97 7.95 -1.61
CA LEU A 87 3.26 8.61 -1.78
C LEU A 87 3.11 10.09 -2.04
N THR A 88 2.07 10.48 -2.76
CA THR A 88 1.84 11.90 -3.01
C THR A 88 1.56 12.66 -1.73
N GLN A 89 0.92 12.01 -0.77
CA GLN A 89 0.63 12.68 0.50
C GLN A 89 1.88 12.90 1.34
N LEU A 90 2.90 12.10 1.12
CA LEU A 90 4.15 12.26 1.84
C LEU A 90 4.95 13.45 1.34
N GLY A 91 4.57 14.01 0.22
CA GLY A 91 5.35 15.04 -0.42
C GLY A 91 6.67 14.50 -0.90
N CYS A 92 6.70 13.20 -1.12
CA CYS A 92 7.92 12.50 -1.44
C CYS A 92 8.11 12.48 -2.95
N THR A 93 9.20 13.03 -3.41
CA THR A 93 9.59 12.77 -4.79
C THR A 93 10.71 11.75 -4.68
N LEU A 94 10.48 10.59 -5.28
CA LEU A 94 11.51 9.55 -5.24
C LEU A 94 12.49 9.84 -6.37
N ASN A 95 13.62 10.36 -5.99
CA ASN A 95 14.68 10.68 -6.96
C ASN A 95 15.73 9.59 -6.89
N PHE A 96 15.82 8.85 -7.97
CA PHE A 96 16.78 7.75 -8.05
C PHE A 96 17.86 8.05 -9.06
#